data_5e5ccc7ed0eaa9b93da1b231c2980b35
#
_entry.id   5e5ccc7ed0eaa9b93da1b231c2980b35
#
_cell.length_a   1.000
_cell.length_b   1.000
_cell.length_c   1.000
_cell.angle_alpha   90.00
_cell.angle_beta   90.00
_cell.angle_gamma   90.00
#
_symmetry.space_group_name_H-M   'P 1'
#
loop_
_entity.id
_entity.type
_entity.pdbx_description
1 polymer ?
#
loop_
_entity_poly.entity_id
_entity_poly.type
_entity_poly.pdbx_seq_one_letter_code
_entity_poly.pdbx_strand_id
1 'polypeptide(L)'
;LQQETTKSRYEFICRGLVQYQEEFPFYFKMVLDKINIEFENNNYLPEEKETYHIGEEINEKIKQFLLSGMEKGDLRSDLELMPAIFNFWGMLSGIIQLAANKEDYIRKSMGLSKNQFMEYGFSLVYDSIAVRRTE
;
A
#
# COMPACT_ATOMS: atom_id res chain seq x y z
N LEU A 1 21.84 14.54 -4.51
CA LEU A 1 21.00 13.94 -3.49
C LEU A 1 19.59 14.47 -3.61
N GLN A 2 18.69 13.61 -4.02
CA GLN A 2 17.28 13.98 -4.07
C GLN A 2 16.70 13.93 -2.66
N GLN A 3 16.06 15.00 -2.25
CA GLN A 3 15.33 15.01 -0.99
C GLN A 3 14.08 14.18 -1.13
N GLU A 4 13.81 13.37 -0.12
CA GLU A 4 12.56 12.61 -0.09
C GLU A 4 11.39 13.56 0.15
N THR A 5 10.42 13.51 -0.74
CA THR A 5 9.17 14.24 -0.58
C THR A 5 8.10 13.28 -0.08
N THR A 6 7.01 13.82 0.43
CA THR A 6 5.87 13.01 0.83
C THR A 6 5.39 12.15 -0.34
N LYS A 7 5.26 12.75 -1.52
CA LYS A 7 4.81 12.01 -2.69
C LYS A 7 5.80 10.94 -3.13
N SER A 8 7.11 11.20 -3.08
CA SER A 8 8.10 10.20 -3.45
C SER A 8 8.11 9.02 -2.50
N ARG A 9 7.88 9.24 -1.22
CA ARG A 9 7.73 8.17 -0.24
C ARG A 9 6.50 7.31 -0.55
N TYR A 10 5.40 7.95 -0.91
CA TYR A 10 4.19 7.25 -1.30
C TYR A 10 4.42 6.38 -2.54
N GLU A 11 5.04 6.95 -3.56
CA GLU A 11 5.36 6.21 -4.79
C GLU A 11 6.28 5.03 -4.52
N PHE A 12 7.24 5.19 -3.61
CA PHE A 12 8.13 4.10 -3.22
C PHE A 12 7.34 2.95 -2.57
N ILE A 13 6.40 3.27 -1.68
CA ILE A 13 5.53 2.28 -1.05
C ILE A 13 4.72 1.53 -2.10
N CYS A 14 4.10 2.26 -3.03
CA CYS A 14 3.30 1.64 -4.08
C CYS A 14 4.13 0.72 -4.96
N ARG A 15 5.31 1.16 -5.40
CA ARG A 15 6.19 0.32 -6.24
C ARG A 15 6.64 -0.92 -5.49
N GLY A 16 6.98 -0.76 -4.21
CA GLY A 16 7.39 -1.90 -3.39
C GLY A 16 6.30 -2.95 -3.25
N LEU A 17 5.06 -2.51 -3.05
CA LEU A 17 3.91 -3.42 -2.94
C LEU A 17 3.63 -4.12 -4.27
N VAL A 18 3.70 -3.39 -5.38
CA VAL A 18 3.51 -3.98 -6.72
C VAL A 18 4.58 -5.05 -6.97
N GLN A 19 5.83 -4.72 -6.71
CA GLN A 19 6.94 -5.64 -6.91
C GLN A 19 6.78 -6.89 -6.04
N TYR A 20 6.38 -6.71 -4.79
CA TYR A 20 6.16 -7.82 -3.88
C TYR A 20 5.05 -8.74 -4.40
N GLN A 21 3.95 -8.18 -4.88
CA GLN A 21 2.86 -8.99 -5.45
C GLN A 21 3.33 -9.74 -6.69
N GLU A 22 4.10 -9.11 -7.58
CA GLU A 22 4.57 -9.74 -8.81
C GLU A 22 5.57 -10.86 -8.54
N GLU A 23 6.49 -10.67 -7.59
CA GLU A 23 7.51 -11.66 -7.27
C GLU A 23 7.00 -12.76 -6.34
N PHE A 24 6.11 -12.41 -5.42
CA PHE A 24 5.63 -13.34 -4.39
C PHE A 24 4.12 -13.24 -4.21
N PRO A 25 3.34 -13.57 -5.25
CA PRO A 25 1.88 -13.37 -5.18
C PRO A 25 1.21 -14.14 -4.05
N PHE A 26 1.70 -15.33 -3.75
CA PHE A 26 1.15 -16.14 -2.65
C PHE A 26 1.39 -15.46 -1.30
N TYR A 27 2.61 -14.98 -1.06
CA TYR A 27 2.95 -14.32 0.19
C TYR A 27 2.24 -12.97 0.31
N PHE A 28 2.08 -12.25 -0.79
CA PHE A 28 1.33 -10.99 -0.78
C PHE A 28 -0.10 -11.22 -0.29
N LYS A 29 -0.75 -12.24 -0.83
CA LYS A 29 -2.10 -12.60 -0.42
C LYS A 29 -2.14 -13.05 1.05
N MET A 30 -1.13 -13.79 1.48
CA MET A 30 -1.02 -14.25 2.86
C MET A 30 -0.87 -13.08 3.84
N VAL A 31 -0.09 -12.08 3.50
CA VAL A 31 0.06 -10.87 4.32
C VAL A 31 -1.30 -10.19 4.50
N LEU A 32 -2.07 -10.07 3.43
CA LEU A 32 -3.39 -9.46 3.49
C LEU A 32 -4.37 -10.27 4.36
N ASP A 33 -4.40 -11.58 4.14
CA ASP A 33 -5.38 -12.43 4.80
C ASP A 33 -5.05 -12.71 6.26
N LYS A 34 -3.76 -12.67 6.60
CA LYS A 34 -3.29 -13.12 7.91
C LYS A 34 -2.47 -12.07 8.65
N ILE A 35 -2.78 -10.80 8.40
CA ILE A 35 -2.07 -9.70 9.05
C ILE A 35 -2.23 -9.72 10.58
N ASN A 36 -3.26 -10.43 11.07
CA ASN A 36 -3.57 -10.53 12.49
C ASN A 36 -3.09 -11.84 13.13
N ILE A 37 -2.10 -12.50 12.54
CA ILE A 37 -1.55 -13.73 13.12
C ILE A 37 -1.00 -13.41 14.51
N GLU A 38 -1.45 -14.16 15.51
CA GLU A 38 -0.92 -14.03 16.87
C GLU A 38 0.49 -14.57 16.93
N PHE A 39 1.44 -13.67 16.96
CA PHE A 39 2.85 -14.01 16.90
C PHE A 39 3.32 -14.85 18.08
N GLU A 40 2.61 -14.78 19.19
CA GLU A 40 2.98 -15.47 20.42
C GLU A 40 2.65 -16.96 20.41
N ASN A 41 1.90 -17.41 19.43
CA ASN A 41 1.55 -18.83 19.30
C ASN A 41 2.68 -19.57 18.57
N ASN A 42 3.35 -20.48 19.25
CA ASN A 42 4.54 -21.16 18.74
C ASN A 42 4.27 -22.16 17.61
N ASN A 43 3.06 -22.27 17.12
CA ASN A 43 2.68 -23.22 16.08
C ASN A 43 2.78 -22.66 14.66
N TYR A 44 3.39 -21.49 14.48
CA TYR A 44 3.53 -20.90 13.16
C TYR A 44 4.66 -21.54 12.38
N LEU A 45 4.39 -21.73 11.08
CA LEU A 45 5.43 -22.11 10.14
C LEU A 45 6.42 -20.95 9.98
N PRO A 46 7.69 -21.24 9.63
CA PRO A 46 8.66 -20.16 9.38
C PRO A 46 8.19 -19.14 8.36
N GLU A 47 7.49 -19.59 7.31
CA GLU A 47 6.95 -18.72 6.27
C GLU A 47 5.91 -17.75 6.83
N GLU A 48 5.10 -18.20 7.79
CA GLU A 48 4.08 -17.35 8.42
C GLU A 48 4.72 -16.28 9.28
N LYS A 49 5.80 -16.61 10.00
CA LYS A 49 6.54 -15.64 10.79
C LYS A 49 7.20 -14.59 9.92
N GLU A 50 7.78 -15.00 8.80
CA GLU A 50 8.37 -14.08 7.85
C GLU A 50 7.32 -13.14 7.27
N THR A 51 6.15 -13.69 6.94
CA THR A 51 5.02 -12.89 6.45
C THR A 51 4.60 -11.84 7.48
N TYR A 52 4.56 -12.21 8.76
CA TYR A 52 4.26 -11.28 9.84
C TYR A 52 5.28 -10.13 9.87
N HIS A 53 6.57 -10.46 9.81
CA HIS A 53 7.63 -9.44 9.84
C HIS A 53 7.56 -8.49 8.64
N ILE A 54 7.29 -9.03 7.46
CA ILE A 54 7.14 -8.20 6.25
C ILE A 54 5.97 -7.24 6.42
N GLY A 55 4.84 -7.75 6.94
CA GLY A 55 3.68 -6.91 7.22
C GLY A 55 3.99 -5.77 8.18
N GLU A 56 4.75 -6.07 9.23
CA GLU A 56 5.14 -5.05 10.20
C GLU A 56 6.08 -4.00 9.59
N GLU A 57 7.00 -4.41 8.72
CA GLU A 57 7.88 -3.47 8.03
C GLU A 57 7.09 -2.53 7.12
N ILE A 58 6.13 -3.07 6.39
CA ILE A 58 5.28 -2.25 5.52
C ILE A 58 4.45 -1.28 6.36
N ASN A 59 3.88 -1.76 7.46
CA ASN A 59 3.13 -0.91 8.39
C ASN A 59 3.98 0.25 8.88
N GLU A 60 5.25 -0.01 9.21
CA GLU A 60 6.14 1.03 9.70
C GLU A 60 6.43 2.07 8.61
N LYS A 61 6.62 1.63 7.37
CA LYS A 61 6.85 2.55 6.25
C LYS A 61 5.62 3.42 5.97
N ILE A 62 4.44 2.83 6.03
CA ILE A 62 3.19 3.59 5.85
C ILE A 62 3.03 4.59 6.99
N LYS A 63 3.29 4.16 8.22
CA LYS A 63 3.23 5.03 9.40
C LYS A 63 4.15 6.24 9.25
N GLN A 64 5.40 6.01 8.86
CA GLN A 64 6.36 7.09 8.68
C GLN A 64 5.94 8.06 7.57
N PHE A 65 5.41 7.52 6.48
CA PHE A 65 4.87 8.33 5.39
C PHE A 65 3.75 9.25 5.89
N LEU A 66 2.79 8.69 6.63
CA LEU A 66 1.65 9.45 7.14
C LEU A 66 2.09 10.52 8.14
N LEU A 67 2.94 10.15 9.10
CA LEU A 67 3.39 11.10 10.13
C LEU A 67 4.22 12.23 9.50
N SER A 68 5.15 11.89 8.62
CA SER A 68 5.96 12.88 7.94
C SER A 68 5.13 13.80 7.06
N GLY A 69 4.17 13.22 6.33
CA GLY A 69 3.30 14.00 5.46
C GLY A 69 2.40 14.96 6.22
N MET A 70 1.86 14.52 7.36
CA MET A 70 1.07 15.38 8.22
C MET A 70 1.92 16.51 8.82
N GLU A 71 3.11 16.19 9.29
CA GLU A 71 4.02 17.17 9.86
C GLU A 71 4.42 18.25 8.86
N LYS A 72 4.68 17.85 7.61
CA LYS A 72 5.04 18.79 6.55
C LYS A 72 3.86 19.58 6.00
N GLY A 73 2.64 19.22 6.38
CA GLY A 73 1.44 19.87 5.87
C GLY A 73 1.03 19.38 4.48
N ASP A 74 1.62 18.31 3.98
CA ASP A 74 1.26 17.72 2.69
C ASP A 74 0.04 16.83 2.77
N LEU A 75 -0.19 16.21 3.93
CA LEU A 75 -1.33 15.34 4.16
C LEU A 75 -2.26 15.97 5.19
N ARG A 76 -3.53 15.58 5.14
CA ARG A 76 -4.56 16.07 6.05
C ARG A 76 -4.15 15.80 7.49
N SER A 77 -4.35 16.79 8.36
CA SER A 77 -3.97 16.68 9.78
C SER A 77 -4.98 15.89 10.62
N ASP A 78 -6.14 15.57 10.05
CA ASP A 78 -7.21 14.87 10.76
C ASP A 78 -7.15 13.36 10.59
N LEU A 79 -6.07 12.81 10.02
CA LEU A 79 -5.93 11.36 9.86
C LEU A 79 -5.66 10.70 11.20
N GLU A 80 -6.43 9.66 11.49
CA GLU A 80 -6.18 8.81 12.64
C GLU A 80 -5.22 7.70 12.23
N LEU A 81 -4.08 7.62 12.90
CA LEU A 81 -2.93 6.85 12.42
C LEU A 81 -3.23 5.38 12.15
N MET A 82 -3.75 4.66 13.14
CA MET A 82 -3.96 3.21 12.97
C MET A 82 -5.04 2.89 11.95
N PRO A 83 -6.24 3.52 12.01
CA PRO A 83 -7.23 3.29 10.97
C PRO A 83 -6.73 3.67 9.58
N ALA A 84 -5.93 4.73 9.47
CA ALA A 84 -5.38 5.16 8.19
C ALA A 84 -4.40 4.12 7.62
N ILE A 85 -3.53 3.56 8.47
CA ILE A 85 -2.58 2.53 8.04
C ILE A 85 -3.33 1.32 7.48
N PHE A 86 -4.30 0.80 8.21
CA PHE A 86 -5.04 -0.38 7.76
C PHE A 86 -5.88 -0.11 6.51
N ASN A 87 -6.47 1.09 6.42
CA ASN A 87 -7.21 1.45 5.22
C ASN A 87 -6.29 1.60 4.01
N PHE A 88 -5.08 2.11 4.21
CA PHE A 88 -4.07 2.14 3.14
C PHE A 88 -3.76 0.75 2.63
N TRP A 89 -3.54 -0.20 3.55
CA TRP A 89 -3.35 -1.58 3.17
C TRP A 89 -4.50 -2.06 2.27
N GLY A 90 -5.73 -1.87 2.73
CA GLY A 90 -6.90 -2.33 1.98
C GLY A 90 -7.01 -1.68 0.62
N MET A 91 -6.83 -0.38 0.55
CA MET A 91 -6.97 0.36 -0.71
C MET A 91 -5.87 0.01 -1.71
N LEU A 92 -4.61 0.08 -1.29
CA LEU A 92 -3.50 -0.19 -2.22
C LEU A 92 -3.46 -1.64 -2.65
N SER A 93 -3.64 -2.55 -1.70
CA SER A 93 -3.61 -3.98 -1.99
C SER A 93 -4.80 -4.40 -2.84
N GLY A 94 -5.96 -3.81 -2.61
CA GLY A 94 -7.14 -4.05 -3.44
C GLY A 94 -6.92 -3.65 -4.89
N ILE A 95 -6.32 -2.49 -5.12
CA ILE A 95 -5.98 -2.02 -6.45
C ILE A 95 -5.02 -3.01 -7.13
N ILE A 96 -3.97 -3.42 -6.41
CA ILE A 96 -2.95 -4.32 -6.95
C ILE A 96 -3.53 -5.69 -7.27
N GLN A 97 -4.31 -6.27 -6.34
CA GLN A 97 -4.92 -7.57 -6.56
C GLN A 97 -5.94 -7.55 -7.69
N LEU A 98 -6.73 -6.49 -7.76
CA LEU A 98 -7.71 -6.35 -8.84
C LEU A 98 -7.00 -6.26 -10.18
N ALA A 99 -5.94 -5.47 -10.26
CA ALA A 99 -5.14 -5.32 -11.48
C ALA A 99 -4.54 -6.67 -11.90
N ALA A 100 -4.00 -7.43 -10.96
CA ALA A 100 -3.40 -8.73 -11.24
C ALA A 100 -4.44 -9.75 -11.69
N ASN A 101 -5.60 -9.78 -11.01
CA ASN A 101 -6.62 -10.79 -11.27
C ASN A 101 -7.50 -10.48 -12.46
N LYS A 102 -7.64 -9.22 -12.83
CA LYS A 102 -8.58 -8.76 -13.85
C LYS A 102 -7.90 -8.01 -15.00
N GLU A 103 -6.63 -8.29 -15.23
CA GLU A 103 -5.84 -7.57 -16.24
C GLU A 103 -6.51 -7.58 -17.62
N ASP A 104 -6.97 -8.75 -18.06
CA ASP A 104 -7.62 -8.86 -19.37
C ASP A 104 -8.94 -8.11 -19.44
N TYR A 105 -9.73 -8.21 -18.37
CA TYR A 105 -11.00 -7.51 -18.29
C TYR A 105 -10.78 -5.99 -18.32
N ILE A 106 -9.81 -5.51 -17.58
CA ILE A 106 -9.48 -4.08 -17.51
C ILE A 106 -9.06 -3.57 -18.89
N ARG A 107 -8.20 -4.33 -19.57
CA ARG A 107 -7.75 -3.95 -20.90
C ARG A 107 -8.93 -3.90 -21.90
N LYS A 108 -9.78 -4.92 -21.88
CA LYS A 108 -10.89 -5.04 -22.83
C LYS A 108 -11.99 -4.03 -22.55
N SER A 109 -12.32 -3.81 -21.27
CA SER A 109 -13.45 -2.95 -20.92
C SER A 109 -13.09 -1.48 -20.82
N MET A 110 -11.83 -1.16 -20.44
CA MET A 110 -11.42 0.21 -20.15
C MET A 110 -10.33 0.73 -21.09
N GLY A 111 -9.69 -0.16 -21.86
CA GLY A 111 -8.58 0.24 -22.72
C GLY A 111 -7.32 0.61 -21.96
N LEU A 112 -7.20 0.16 -20.70
CA LEU A 112 -6.04 0.47 -19.86
C LEU A 112 -5.18 -0.76 -19.67
N SER A 113 -3.85 -0.54 -19.63
CA SER A 113 -2.93 -1.58 -19.19
C SER A 113 -3.04 -1.75 -17.67
N LYS A 114 -2.51 -2.86 -17.18
CA LYS A 114 -2.42 -3.12 -15.75
C LYS A 114 -1.76 -1.96 -15.01
N ASN A 115 -0.62 -1.47 -15.53
CA ASN A 115 0.12 -0.39 -14.88
C ASN A 115 -0.67 0.93 -14.91
N GLN A 116 -1.33 1.23 -16.03
CA GLN A 116 -2.15 2.43 -16.11
C GLN A 116 -3.30 2.40 -15.12
N PHE A 117 -3.94 1.25 -14.96
CA PHE A 117 -5.01 1.08 -13.98
C PHE A 117 -4.51 1.32 -12.56
N MET A 118 -3.36 0.71 -12.22
CA MET A 118 -2.78 0.86 -10.89
C MET A 118 -2.38 2.31 -10.61
N GLU A 119 -1.72 2.97 -11.56
CA GLU A 119 -1.33 4.36 -11.39
C GLU A 119 -2.52 5.28 -11.15
N TYR A 120 -3.60 5.05 -11.89
CA TYR A 120 -4.83 5.81 -11.70
C TYR A 120 -5.37 5.63 -10.28
N GLY A 121 -5.45 4.38 -9.82
CA GLY A 121 -5.93 4.06 -8.48
C GLY A 121 -5.05 4.64 -7.38
N PHE A 122 -3.74 4.52 -7.55
CA PHE A 122 -2.80 5.07 -6.56
C PHE A 122 -2.93 6.59 -6.46
N SER A 123 -3.15 7.26 -7.58
CA SER A 123 -3.37 8.71 -7.57
C SER A 123 -4.66 9.08 -6.84
N LEU A 124 -5.73 8.31 -7.05
CA LEU A 124 -6.98 8.53 -6.32
C LEU A 124 -6.78 8.41 -4.82
N VAL A 125 -6.04 7.40 -4.39
CA VAL A 125 -5.78 7.18 -2.96
C VAL A 125 -4.98 8.34 -2.38
N TYR A 126 -3.91 8.74 -3.07
CA TYR A 126 -3.09 9.85 -2.59
C TYR A 126 -3.91 11.15 -2.51
N ASP A 127 -4.68 11.44 -3.54
CA ASP A 127 -5.48 12.67 -3.58
C ASP A 127 -6.53 12.72 -2.47
N SER A 128 -6.99 11.56 -2.01
CA SER A 128 -7.98 11.50 -0.94
C SER A 128 -7.44 11.97 0.40
N ILE A 129 -6.13 11.93 0.61
CA ILE A 129 -5.50 12.28 1.88
C ILE A 129 -4.60 13.52 1.79
N ALA A 130 -4.27 13.94 0.58
CA ALA A 130 -3.41 15.10 0.37
C ALA A 130 -4.17 16.38 0.66
N VAL A 131 -3.44 17.37 1.16
CA VAL A 131 -4.00 18.70 1.35
C VAL A 131 -4.18 19.33 -0.02
N ARG A 132 -5.39 19.81 -0.30
CA ARG A 132 -5.65 20.56 -1.53
C ARG A 132 -5.13 21.96 -1.34
N ARG A 133 -4.20 22.35 -2.22
CA ARG A 133 -3.73 23.72 -2.27
C ARG A 133 -4.61 24.45 -3.27
N THR A 134 -5.46 25.32 -2.78
CA THR A 134 -6.23 26.22 -3.64
C THR A 134 -5.35 27.41 -4.03
N GLU A 135 -5.25 27.62 -5.30
CA GLU A 135 -4.57 28.81 -5.81
C GLU A 135 -5.47 30.03 -5.72
#